data_7c0d55e73148966b7de1e918e151d2b0
#
_entry.id   7c0d55e73148966b7de1e918e151d2b0
#
_cell.length_a   1.000
_cell.length_b   1.000
_cell.length_c   1.000
_cell.angle_alpha   90.00
_cell.angle_beta   90.00
_cell.angle_gamma   90.00
#
_symmetry.space_group_name_H-M   'P 1'
#
loop_
_entity.id
_entity.type
_entity.pdbx_description
1 polymer ?
#
loop_
_entity_poly.entity_id
_entity_poly.type
_entity_poly.pdbx_seq_one_letter_code
_entity_poly.pdbx_strand_id
1 'polypeptide(L)'
;MPNHGRLTQKGSGGASEADRSQVLLDLRGVEKAYRTPAGDFLALKGIDLQVQRGAFVAITGKSGAGKSTLINMVTGIDRPTAGEVHVGNVAVHHLREDQVAVWRGGNVGVIFQFFQLLPMLTCAQNVMLPMDFASLYKSTRERRERALYLLEQVDIAEQANKLPSAVSGGQRQRVAIARALANDPMFLAADEPTGNLDSKTADAIFAVFAKLVSQGKTILMVTHDRDLASRTDRCLRIVDGQLVPARINKPLAQEIV
;
A
#
# COMPACT_ATOMS: atom_id res chain seq x y z
N MET A 1 51.84 2.78 -39.29
CA MET A 1 51.07 3.63 -38.38
C MET A 1 49.68 3.01 -38.20
N PRO A 2 49.36 2.29 -37.13
CA PRO A 2 48.01 1.81 -36.88
C PRO A 2 47.23 2.79 -35.99
N ASN A 3 45.99 2.97 -36.41
CA ASN A 3 44.98 3.89 -35.87
C ASN A 3 44.36 3.27 -34.59
N HIS A 4 44.44 3.98 -33.46
CA HIS A 4 43.85 3.55 -32.22
C HIS A 4 42.36 3.94 -32.18
N GLY A 5 41.47 2.94 -32.29
CA GLY A 5 40.04 3.08 -32.06
C GLY A 5 39.74 3.42 -30.60
N ARG A 6 39.08 4.56 -30.38
CA ARG A 6 38.49 4.96 -29.09
C ARG A 6 37.29 4.06 -28.77
N LEU A 7 37.41 3.28 -27.71
CA LEU A 7 36.28 2.61 -27.09
C LEU A 7 35.48 3.66 -26.30
N THR A 8 34.30 3.97 -26.77
CA THR A 8 33.32 4.77 -26.05
C THR A 8 32.71 3.91 -24.92
N GLN A 9 33.04 4.22 -23.68
CA GLN A 9 32.34 3.71 -22.51
C GLN A 9 30.89 4.20 -22.55
N LYS A 10 29.94 3.24 -22.61
CA LYS A 10 28.52 3.50 -22.34
C LYS A 10 28.38 3.85 -20.87
N GLY A 11 28.07 5.10 -20.58
CA GLY A 11 27.76 5.59 -19.24
C GLY A 11 26.51 4.86 -18.70
N SER A 12 26.66 4.25 -17.54
CA SER A 12 25.54 3.82 -16.70
C SER A 12 24.82 5.10 -16.27
N GLY A 13 23.62 5.33 -16.80
CA GLY A 13 22.75 6.46 -16.41
C GLY A 13 22.31 6.29 -14.96
N GLY A 14 23.04 6.90 -14.02
CA GLY A 14 22.59 7.06 -12.65
C GLY A 14 21.40 8.02 -12.62
N ALA A 15 20.27 7.58 -12.03
CA ALA A 15 19.12 8.45 -11.78
C ALA A 15 19.59 9.68 -10.98
N SER A 16 19.13 10.89 -11.38
CA SER A 16 19.48 12.15 -10.72
C SER A 16 18.99 12.17 -9.25
N GLU A 17 19.63 12.95 -8.40
CA GLU A 17 19.19 13.12 -6.99
C GLU A 17 17.74 13.61 -6.89
N ALA A 18 17.30 14.45 -7.83
CA ALA A 18 15.92 14.92 -7.93
C ALA A 18 14.93 13.76 -8.24
N ASP A 19 15.33 12.80 -9.05
CA ASP A 19 14.52 11.63 -9.41
C ASP A 19 14.39 10.65 -8.22
N ARG A 20 15.46 10.51 -7.42
CA ARG A 20 15.45 9.70 -6.19
C ARG A 20 14.58 10.29 -5.08
N SER A 21 14.44 11.61 -4.99
CA SER A 21 13.59 12.29 -4.00
C SER A 21 12.09 12.04 -4.23
N GLN A 22 11.69 11.67 -5.45
CA GLN A 22 10.32 11.37 -5.80
C GLN A 22 9.93 9.90 -5.53
N VAL A 23 10.90 8.97 -5.43
CA VAL A 23 10.63 7.56 -5.15
C VAL A 23 10.26 7.40 -3.68
N LEU A 24 9.09 6.80 -3.40
CA LEU A 24 8.64 6.49 -2.05
C LEU A 24 8.93 5.05 -1.65
N LEU A 25 8.62 4.08 -2.51
CA LEU A 25 8.94 2.67 -2.30
C LEU A 25 10.03 2.25 -3.29
N ASP A 26 11.09 1.62 -2.80
CA ASP A 26 12.19 1.10 -3.61
C ASP A 26 12.57 -0.30 -3.10
N LEU A 27 12.17 -1.32 -3.84
CA LEU A 27 12.47 -2.71 -3.59
C LEU A 27 13.55 -3.14 -4.57
N ARG A 28 14.59 -3.82 -4.07
CA ARG A 28 15.75 -4.25 -4.86
C ARG A 28 16.02 -5.73 -4.61
N GLY A 29 15.79 -6.55 -5.62
CA GLY A 29 16.03 -7.98 -5.59
C GLY A 29 15.34 -8.69 -4.42
N VAL A 30 14.14 -8.27 -4.02
CA VAL A 30 13.46 -8.78 -2.83
C VAL A 30 13.01 -10.22 -3.04
N GLU A 31 13.48 -11.11 -2.16
CA GLU A 31 13.09 -12.52 -2.11
C GLU A 31 12.39 -12.83 -0.78
N LYS A 32 11.44 -13.75 -0.83
CA LYS A 32 10.80 -14.31 0.37
C LYS A 32 10.61 -15.81 0.22
N ALA A 33 11.29 -16.56 1.09
CA ALA A 33 11.13 -17.99 1.25
C ALA A 33 10.39 -18.31 2.55
N TYR A 34 9.45 -19.24 2.49
CA TYR A 34 8.78 -19.82 3.67
C TYR A 34 9.20 -21.27 3.81
N ARG A 35 9.63 -21.66 5.02
CA ARG A 35 9.89 -23.05 5.35
C ARG A 35 8.59 -23.80 5.52
N THR A 36 8.43 -24.90 4.80
CA THR A 36 7.27 -25.79 4.91
C THR A 36 7.74 -27.22 5.17
N PRO A 37 6.87 -28.12 5.68
CA PRO A 37 7.22 -29.53 5.83
C PRO A 37 7.62 -30.22 4.51
N ALA A 38 7.18 -29.68 3.37
CA ALA A 38 7.50 -30.18 2.02
C ALA A 38 8.79 -29.55 1.43
N GLY A 39 9.50 -28.69 2.17
CA GLY A 39 10.66 -27.95 1.71
C GLY A 39 10.42 -26.44 1.67
N ASP A 40 11.42 -25.69 1.21
CA ASP A 40 11.32 -24.24 1.12
C ASP A 40 10.49 -23.81 -0.08
N PHE A 41 9.50 -22.94 0.17
CA PHE A 41 8.65 -22.34 -0.85
C PHE A 41 9.05 -20.88 -1.07
N LEU A 42 9.58 -20.58 -2.27
CA LEU A 42 9.99 -19.22 -2.64
C LEU A 42 8.79 -18.44 -3.18
N ALA A 43 8.20 -17.59 -2.33
CA ALA A 43 7.00 -16.83 -2.61
C ALA A 43 7.29 -15.55 -3.43
N LEU A 44 8.46 -14.93 -3.24
CA LEU A 44 8.96 -13.81 -4.05
C LEU A 44 10.37 -14.13 -4.54
N LYS A 45 10.64 -13.82 -5.83
CA LYS A 45 11.84 -14.25 -6.56
C LYS A 45 12.53 -13.06 -7.21
N GLY A 46 13.24 -12.24 -6.42
CA GLY A 46 13.98 -11.11 -6.93
C GLY A 46 13.07 -9.99 -7.43
N ILE A 47 12.23 -9.43 -6.56
CA ILE A 47 11.32 -8.33 -6.91
C ILE A 47 12.07 -7.01 -6.92
N ASP A 48 12.07 -6.34 -8.07
CA ASP A 48 12.47 -4.94 -8.25
C ASP A 48 11.22 -4.10 -8.51
N LEU A 49 10.96 -3.11 -7.63
CA LEU A 49 9.77 -2.26 -7.72
C LEU A 49 10.09 -0.86 -7.20
N GLN A 50 9.82 0.14 -8.02
CA GLN A 50 9.80 1.54 -7.58
C GLN A 50 8.41 2.13 -7.71
N VAL A 51 7.97 2.84 -6.66
CA VAL A 51 6.70 3.59 -6.62
C VAL A 51 7.00 5.05 -6.27
N GLN A 52 6.53 5.95 -7.11
CA GLN A 52 6.68 7.39 -6.93
C GLN A 52 5.70 7.91 -5.86
N ARG A 53 6.05 9.03 -5.21
CA ARG A 53 5.12 9.75 -4.32
C ARG A 53 3.89 10.21 -5.10
N GLY A 54 2.72 10.08 -4.49
CA GLY A 54 1.45 10.46 -5.09
C GLY A 54 0.95 9.52 -6.19
N ALA A 55 1.66 8.41 -6.49
CA ALA A 55 1.22 7.46 -7.50
C ALA A 55 0.21 6.45 -6.95
N PHE A 56 -0.73 6.04 -7.81
CA PHE A 56 -1.60 4.89 -7.60
C PHE A 56 -1.12 3.70 -8.42
N VAL A 57 -0.51 2.73 -7.77
CA VAL A 57 0.03 1.53 -8.42
C VAL A 57 -0.80 0.32 -8.05
N ALA A 58 -1.27 -0.43 -9.06
CA ALA A 58 -1.92 -1.72 -8.89
C ALA A 58 -0.99 -2.87 -9.28
N ILE A 59 -1.05 -3.96 -8.52
CA ILE A 59 -0.37 -5.22 -8.84
C ILE A 59 -1.42 -6.32 -8.94
N THR A 60 -1.55 -6.89 -10.14
CA THR A 60 -2.47 -7.98 -10.41
C THR A 60 -1.76 -9.33 -10.40
N GLY A 61 -2.50 -10.40 -10.15
CA GLY A 61 -1.97 -11.76 -10.20
C GLY A 61 -2.98 -12.79 -9.69
N LYS A 62 -2.75 -14.05 -10.05
CA LYS A 62 -3.56 -15.18 -9.57
C LYS A 62 -3.45 -15.33 -8.04
N SER A 63 -4.39 -16.04 -7.43
CA SER A 63 -4.24 -16.46 -6.03
C SER A 63 -2.93 -17.26 -5.86
N GLY A 64 -2.21 -17.03 -4.77
CA GLY A 64 -0.93 -17.68 -4.50
C GLY A 64 0.27 -17.12 -5.27
N ALA A 65 0.12 -16.12 -6.14
CA ALA A 65 1.23 -15.57 -6.93
C ALA A 65 2.25 -14.73 -6.13
N GLY A 66 2.00 -14.45 -4.83
CA GLY A 66 2.90 -13.65 -3.98
C GLY A 66 2.39 -12.24 -3.67
N LYS A 67 1.14 -11.87 -4.04
CA LYS A 67 0.59 -10.50 -3.86
C LYS A 67 0.58 -10.05 -2.39
N SER A 68 -0.04 -10.80 -1.50
CA SER A 68 -0.09 -10.47 -0.07
C SER A 68 1.29 -10.55 0.58
N THR A 69 2.16 -11.46 0.11
CA THR A 69 3.56 -11.52 0.55
C THR A 69 4.29 -10.20 0.22
N LEU A 70 4.07 -9.65 -0.99
CA LEU A 70 4.66 -8.38 -1.37
C LEU A 70 4.14 -7.21 -0.50
N ILE A 71 2.84 -7.18 -0.21
CA ILE A 71 2.26 -6.22 0.76
C ILE A 71 2.95 -6.35 2.12
N ASN A 72 3.15 -7.57 2.63
CA ASN A 72 3.81 -7.80 3.90
C ASN A 72 5.27 -7.29 3.91
N MET A 73 5.99 -7.38 2.78
CA MET A 73 7.37 -6.84 2.68
C MET A 73 7.37 -5.31 2.76
N VAL A 74 6.54 -4.62 1.96
CA VAL A 74 6.54 -3.14 1.92
C VAL A 74 5.97 -2.52 3.19
N THR A 75 5.13 -3.24 3.93
CA THR A 75 4.55 -2.77 5.19
C THR A 75 5.36 -3.15 6.42
N GLY A 76 6.42 -3.97 6.26
CA GLY A 76 7.19 -4.50 7.38
C GLY A 76 6.38 -5.42 8.30
N ILE A 77 5.28 -6.02 7.83
CA ILE A 77 4.55 -7.08 8.56
C ILE A 77 5.38 -8.35 8.58
N ASP A 78 6.13 -8.61 7.51
CA ASP A 78 7.09 -9.70 7.44
C ASP A 78 8.40 -9.19 6.82
N ARG A 79 9.48 -9.96 6.90
CA ARG A 79 10.82 -9.59 6.44
C ARG A 79 11.21 -10.34 5.19
N PRO A 80 11.92 -9.71 4.27
CA PRO A 80 12.51 -10.42 3.13
C PRO A 80 13.55 -11.43 3.62
N THR A 81 13.72 -12.52 2.88
CA THR A 81 14.80 -13.49 3.09
C THR A 81 16.09 -12.98 2.47
N ALA A 82 16.00 -12.23 1.36
CA ALA A 82 17.10 -11.54 0.70
C ALA A 82 16.59 -10.28 -0.01
N GLY A 83 17.52 -9.40 -0.41
CA GLY A 83 17.20 -8.12 -1.04
C GLY A 83 16.87 -7.01 -0.05
N GLU A 84 16.48 -5.86 -0.58
CA GLU A 84 16.32 -4.62 0.19
C GLU A 84 14.92 -4.03 0.01
N VAL A 85 14.35 -3.52 1.10
CA VAL A 85 13.07 -2.77 1.10
C VAL A 85 13.33 -1.39 1.70
N HIS A 86 13.19 -0.35 0.88
CA HIS A 86 13.31 1.04 1.29
C HIS A 86 11.96 1.75 1.15
N VAL A 87 11.59 2.54 2.16
CA VAL A 87 10.41 3.39 2.16
C VAL A 87 10.83 4.81 2.55
N GLY A 88 10.78 5.72 1.59
CA GLY A 88 11.44 7.01 1.72
C GLY A 88 12.93 6.82 2.01
N ASN A 89 13.40 7.38 3.14
CA ASN A 89 14.80 7.27 3.54
C ASN A 89 15.06 6.11 4.54
N VAL A 90 14.09 5.23 4.77
CA VAL A 90 14.19 4.15 5.77
C VAL A 90 14.41 2.81 5.11
N ALA A 91 15.50 2.11 5.45
CA ALA A 91 15.76 0.72 5.10
C ALA A 91 14.95 -0.19 6.07
N VAL A 92 13.72 -0.52 5.69
CA VAL A 92 12.75 -1.21 6.55
C VAL A 92 13.23 -2.60 6.95
N HIS A 93 13.92 -3.30 6.04
CA HIS A 93 14.49 -4.63 6.26
C HIS A 93 15.58 -4.67 7.36
N HIS A 94 16.18 -3.54 7.72
CA HIS A 94 17.18 -3.42 8.79
C HIS A 94 16.57 -3.08 10.16
N LEU A 95 15.30 -2.67 10.24
CA LEU A 95 14.67 -2.34 11.51
C LEU A 95 14.48 -3.59 12.39
N ARG A 96 14.68 -3.46 13.71
CA ARG A 96 14.31 -4.51 14.68
C ARG A 96 12.78 -4.58 14.81
N GLU A 97 12.25 -5.65 15.43
CA GLU A 97 10.81 -5.87 15.58
C GLU A 97 10.08 -4.71 16.28
N ASP A 98 10.67 -4.19 17.36
CA ASP A 98 10.14 -3.02 18.08
C ASP A 98 10.14 -1.76 17.22
N GLN A 99 11.20 -1.53 16.44
CA GLN A 99 11.35 -0.37 15.56
C GLN A 99 10.41 -0.43 14.37
N VAL A 100 10.27 -1.61 13.72
CA VAL A 100 9.38 -1.74 12.56
C VAL A 100 7.91 -1.56 12.94
N ALA A 101 7.51 -2.00 14.14
CA ALA A 101 6.15 -1.80 14.64
C ALA A 101 5.82 -0.30 14.83
N VAL A 102 6.72 0.45 15.47
CA VAL A 102 6.59 1.91 15.65
C VAL A 102 6.61 2.62 14.30
N TRP A 103 7.57 2.29 13.43
CA TRP A 103 7.69 2.85 12.09
C TRP A 103 6.41 2.62 11.28
N ARG A 104 5.90 1.39 11.23
CA ARG A 104 4.66 1.05 10.50
C ARG A 104 3.48 1.85 11.02
N GLY A 105 3.33 1.95 12.36
CA GLY A 105 2.23 2.69 12.99
C GLY A 105 2.13 4.15 12.57
N GLY A 106 3.24 4.80 12.24
CA GLY A 106 3.27 6.20 11.81
C GLY A 106 3.35 6.41 10.29
N ASN A 107 3.81 5.42 9.53
CA ASN A 107 4.17 5.63 8.13
C ASN A 107 3.31 4.86 7.12
N VAL A 108 2.60 3.81 7.56
CA VAL A 108 1.89 2.89 6.67
C VAL A 108 0.44 2.73 7.10
N GLY A 109 -0.48 2.98 6.17
CA GLY A 109 -1.88 2.58 6.32
C GLY A 109 -2.13 1.25 5.62
N VAL A 110 -2.58 0.23 6.35
CA VAL A 110 -2.86 -1.09 5.77
C VAL A 110 -4.36 -1.31 5.69
N ILE A 111 -4.82 -1.71 4.49
CA ILE A 111 -6.21 -2.02 4.19
C ILE A 111 -6.28 -3.48 3.76
N PHE A 112 -7.05 -4.29 4.47
CA PHE A 112 -7.19 -5.73 4.24
C PHE A 112 -8.50 -6.08 3.55
N GLN A 113 -8.53 -7.21 2.87
CA GLN A 113 -9.71 -7.76 2.20
C GLN A 113 -10.89 -8.00 3.17
N PHE A 114 -10.62 -8.48 4.40
CA PHE A 114 -11.64 -8.78 5.42
C PHE A 114 -11.80 -7.66 6.46
N PHE A 115 -11.53 -6.41 6.11
CA PHE A 115 -11.68 -5.20 6.91
C PHE A 115 -10.85 -5.17 8.21
N GLN A 116 -10.73 -6.28 8.93
CA GLN A 116 -10.00 -6.41 10.22
C GLN A 116 -10.46 -5.38 11.27
N LEU A 117 -11.78 -5.09 11.32
CA LEU A 117 -12.35 -4.21 12.34
C LEU A 117 -12.59 -5.01 13.61
N LEU A 118 -12.33 -4.40 14.76
CA LEU A 118 -12.63 -4.99 16.07
C LEU A 118 -14.15 -4.90 16.31
N PRO A 119 -14.86 -6.04 16.48
CA PRO A 119 -16.32 -6.07 16.47
C PRO A 119 -16.96 -5.39 17.69
N MET A 120 -16.22 -5.27 18.80
CA MET A 120 -16.66 -4.64 20.04
C MET A 120 -16.44 -3.12 20.08
N LEU A 121 -15.73 -2.57 19.11
CA LEU A 121 -15.48 -1.14 18.99
C LEU A 121 -16.40 -0.52 17.94
N THR A 122 -16.90 0.70 18.20
CA THR A 122 -17.65 1.47 17.20
C THR A 122 -16.78 1.80 16.00
N CYS A 123 -17.39 2.26 14.89
CA CYS A 123 -16.65 2.71 13.71
C CYS A 123 -15.61 3.77 14.07
N ALA A 124 -15.98 4.79 14.84
CA ALA A 124 -15.05 5.82 15.28
C ALA A 124 -13.93 5.27 16.18
N GLN A 125 -14.22 4.38 17.10
CA GLN A 125 -13.22 3.74 17.96
C GLN A 125 -12.25 2.87 17.17
N ASN A 126 -12.70 2.16 16.13
CA ASN A 126 -11.81 1.44 15.22
C ASN A 126 -10.83 2.37 14.51
N VAL A 127 -11.30 3.57 14.10
CA VAL A 127 -10.42 4.58 13.47
C VAL A 127 -9.45 5.20 14.48
N MET A 128 -9.87 5.36 15.75
CA MET A 128 -9.00 5.90 16.81
C MET A 128 -7.87 4.95 17.21
N LEU A 129 -8.06 3.65 17.07
CA LEU A 129 -7.14 2.63 17.59
C LEU A 129 -5.66 2.82 17.18
N PRO A 130 -5.30 3.09 15.91
CA PRO A 130 -3.91 3.37 15.55
C PRO A 130 -3.35 4.63 16.24
N MET A 131 -4.19 5.61 16.49
CA MET A 131 -3.80 6.84 17.19
C MET A 131 -3.47 6.59 18.66
N ASP A 132 -4.21 5.65 19.31
CA ASP A 132 -3.95 5.24 20.69
C ASP A 132 -2.57 4.58 20.84
N PHE A 133 -2.19 3.72 19.88
CA PHE A 133 -0.88 3.05 19.88
C PHE A 133 0.29 3.98 19.54
N ALA A 134 0.09 4.91 18.62
CA ALA A 134 1.16 5.81 18.16
C ALA A 134 1.43 6.97 19.13
N SER A 135 0.54 7.22 20.10
CA SER A 135 0.63 8.35 21.04
C SER A 135 0.82 9.72 20.38
N LEU A 136 0.33 9.88 19.14
CA LEU A 136 0.48 11.11 18.35
C LEU A 136 -0.45 12.23 18.80
N TYR A 137 -1.55 11.88 19.46
CA TYR A 137 -2.61 12.81 19.90
C TYR A 137 -2.66 12.85 21.42
N LYS A 138 -2.72 14.06 21.98
CA LYS A 138 -2.63 14.30 23.42
C LYS A 138 -3.87 13.88 24.21
N SER A 139 -5.06 13.89 23.58
CA SER A 139 -6.32 13.62 24.26
C SER A 139 -7.24 12.69 23.44
N THR A 140 -8.14 12.01 24.16
CA THR A 140 -9.22 11.22 23.52
C THR A 140 -10.14 12.09 22.68
N ARG A 141 -10.32 13.36 23.05
CA ARG A 141 -11.13 14.31 22.29
C ARG A 141 -10.50 14.59 20.92
N GLU A 142 -9.20 14.89 20.85
CA GLU A 142 -8.48 15.12 19.58
C GLU A 142 -8.53 13.89 18.68
N ARG A 143 -8.33 12.68 19.24
CA ARG A 143 -8.42 11.42 18.46
C ARG A 143 -9.83 11.23 17.90
N ARG A 144 -10.87 11.54 18.69
CA ARG A 144 -12.26 11.43 18.23
C ARG A 144 -12.58 12.45 17.14
N GLU A 145 -12.15 13.70 17.28
CA GLU A 145 -12.32 14.74 16.26
C GLU A 145 -11.63 14.33 14.95
N ARG A 146 -10.39 13.83 15.04
CA ARG A 146 -9.67 13.27 13.86
C ARG A 146 -10.40 12.08 13.26
N ALA A 147 -10.90 11.16 14.05
CA ALA A 147 -11.64 9.99 13.55
C ALA A 147 -12.92 10.39 12.82
N LEU A 148 -13.69 11.35 13.36
CA LEU A 148 -14.90 11.87 12.71
C LEU A 148 -14.57 12.56 11.39
N TYR A 149 -13.53 13.40 11.35
CA TYR A 149 -13.03 14.01 10.11
C TYR A 149 -12.68 12.95 9.06
N LEU A 150 -11.96 11.88 9.44
CA LEU A 150 -11.58 10.82 8.49
C LEU A 150 -12.78 10.00 8.01
N LEU A 151 -13.78 9.76 8.87
CA LEU A 151 -15.03 9.12 8.48
C LEU A 151 -15.83 9.99 7.49
N GLU A 152 -15.81 11.32 7.66
CA GLU A 152 -16.39 12.25 6.70
C GLU A 152 -15.67 12.23 5.36
N GLN A 153 -14.32 12.16 5.33
CA GLN A 153 -13.57 12.08 4.08
C GLN A 153 -13.89 10.85 3.22
N VAL A 154 -14.40 9.78 3.85
CA VAL A 154 -14.84 8.55 3.20
C VAL A 154 -16.37 8.39 3.17
N ASP A 155 -17.13 9.46 3.38
CA ASP A 155 -18.60 9.57 3.31
C ASP A 155 -19.34 8.55 4.21
N ILE A 156 -18.97 8.48 5.52
CA ILE A 156 -19.58 7.55 6.49
C ILE A 156 -19.66 8.11 7.91
N ALA A 157 -19.55 9.41 8.09
CA ALA A 157 -19.53 10.05 9.42
C ALA A 157 -20.79 9.74 10.27
N GLU A 158 -21.96 9.59 9.63
CA GLU A 158 -23.23 9.27 10.28
C GLU A 158 -23.25 7.88 10.94
N GLN A 159 -22.32 7.00 10.57
CA GLN A 159 -22.18 5.66 11.16
C GLN A 159 -21.15 5.60 12.29
N ALA A 160 -20.54 6.70 12.68
CA ALA A 160 -19.41 6.78 13.62
C ALA A 160 -19.64 6.02 14.94
N ASN A 161 -20.85 6.07 15.47
CA ASN A 161 -21.21 5.47 16.77
C ASN A 161 -21.75 4.03 16.64
N LYS A 162 -21.88 3.47 15.43
CA LYS A 162 -22.36 2.10 15.22
C LYS A 162 -21.22 1.09 15.34
N LEU A 163 -21.56 -0.13 15.74
CA LEU A 163 -20.65 -1.28 15.68
C LEU A 163 -20.48 -1.77 14.24
N PRO A 164 -19.38 -2.45 13.91
CA PRO A 164 -19.15 -3.03 12.57
C PRO A 164 -20.25 -4.00 12.11
N SER A 165 -20.93 -4.67 13.04
CA SER A 165 -22.09 -5.57 12.76
C SER A 165 -23.33 -4.83 12.26
N ALA A 166 -23.46 -3.54 12.57
CA ALA A 166 -24.63 -2.71 12.23
C ALA A 166 -24.43 -1.88 10.94
N VAL A 167 -23.36 -2.14 10.18
CA VAL A 167 -23.03 -1.43 8.93
C VAL A 167 -22.77 -2.40 7.79
N SER A 168 -23.00 -1.98 6.53
CA SER A 168 -22.81 -2.81 5.34
C SER A 168 -21.33 -3.16 5.07
N GLY A 169 -21.06 -4.11 4.16
CA GLY A 169 -19.69 -4.46 3.75
C GLY A 169 -18.92 -3.26 3.20
N GLY A 170 -19.52 -2.49 2.30
CA GLY A 170 -18.91 -1.28 1.76
C GLY A 170 -18.66 -0.22 2.82
N GLN A 171 -19.58 -0.08 3.79
CA GLN A 171 -19.39 0.81 4.93
C GLN A 171 -18.25 0.35 5.83
N ARG A 172 -18.13 -0.96 6.10
CA ARG A 172 -16.96 -1.51 6.84
C ARG A 172 -15.66 -1.23 6.13
N GLN A 173 -15.63 -1.33 4.80
CA GLN A 173 -14.43 -1.01 4.01
C GLN A 173 -14.06 0.47 4.12
N ARG A 174 -15.03 1.38 4.06
CA ARG A 174 -14.80 2.82 4.29
C ARG A 174 -14.24 3.10 5.68
N VAL A 175 -14.74 2.43 6.71
CA VAL A 175 -14.15 2.52 8.07
C VAL A 175 -12.71 2.01 8.10
N ALA A 176 -12.41 0.89 7.41
CA ALA A 176 -11.05 0.36 7.32
C ALA A 176 -10.09 1.33 6.59
N ILE A 177 -10.58 2.02 5.56
CA ILE A 177 -9.80 3.08 4.87
C ILE A 177 -9.57 4.27 5.80
N ALA A 178 -10.60 4.76 6.51
CA ALA A 178 -10.46 5.84 7.49
C ALA A 178 -9.47 5.47 8.60
N ARG A 179 -9.51 4.21 9.09
CA ARG A 179 -8.54 3.70 10.06
C ARG A 179 -7.11 3.69 9.51
N ALA A 180 -6.94 3.30 8.25
CA ALA A 180 -5.63 3.30 7.62
C ALA A 180 -5.03 4.71 7.46
N LEU A 181 -5.87 5.74 7.40
CA LEU A 181 -5.47 7.15 7.32
C LEU A 181 -5.25 7.81 8.69
N ALA A 182 -5.51 7.12 9.80
CA ALA A 182 -5.56 7.68 11.15
C ALA A 182 -4.33 8.55 11.51
N ASN A 183 -3.15 8.02 11.29
CA ASN A 183 -1.86 8.62 11.63
C ASN A 183 -1.20 9.37 10.47
N ASP A 184 -1.97 9.73 9.44
CA ASP A 184 -1.51 10.43 8.24
C ASP A 184 -0.30 9.76 7.54
N PRO A 185 -0.41 8.47 7.17
CA PRO A 185 0.70 7.67 6.69
C PRO A 185 1.28 8.21 5.37
N MET A 186 2.54 7.86 5.08
CA MET A 186 3.23 8.19 3.83
C MET A 186 2.58 7.48 2.63
N PHE A 187 2.09 6.26 2.83
CA PHE A 187 1.39 5.51 1.78
C PHE A 187 0.34 4.55 2.37
N LEU A 188 -0.58 4.14 1.51
CA LEU A 188 -1.56 3.11 1.79
C LEU A 188 -1.19 1.83 1.03
N ALA A 189 -1.17 0.71 1.75
CA ALA A 189 -1.02 -0.63 1.18
C ALA A 189 -2.37 -1.36 1.27
N ALA A 190 -2.98 -1.68 0.14
CA ALA A 190 -4.30 -2.29 0.07
C ALA A 190 -4.22 -3.71 -0.49
N ASP A 191 -4.58 -4.70 0.32
CA ASP A 191 -4.63 -6.11 -0.06
C ASP A 191 -6.07 -6.52 -0.39
N GLU A 192 -6.37 -6.66 -1.70
CA GLU A 192 -7.68 -7.04 -2.24
C GLU A 192 -8.85 -6.20 -1.64
N PRO A 193 -8.77 -4.85 -1.64
CA PRO A 193 -9.68 -4.00 -0.85
C PRO A 193 -11.12 -4.02 -1.32
N THR A 194 -11.41 -4.60 -2.47
CA THR A 194 -12.74 -4.72 -3.08
C THR A 194 -13.20 -6.17 -3.26
N GLY A 195 -12.37 -7.14 -2.89
CA GLY A 195 -12.58 -8.56 -3.20
C GLY A 195 -13.83 -9.21 -2.59
N ASN A 196 -14.44 -8.57 -1.56
CA ASN A 196 -15.66 -9.05 -0.90
C ASN A 196 -16.87 -8.12 -1.15
N LEU A 197 -16.82 -7.27 -2.16
CA LEU A 197 -17.85 -6.28 -2.46
C LEU A 197 -18.47 -6.55 -3.83
N ASP A 198 -19.73 -6.14 -4.00
CA ASP A 198 -20.34 -6.08 -5.31
C ASP A 198 -19.69 -4.99 -6.18
N SER A 199 -19.85 -5.07 -7.50
CA SER A 199 -19.18 -4.20 -8.47
C SER A 199 -19.48 -2.71 -8.23
N LYS A 200 -20.73 -2.35 -7.90
CA LYS A 200 -21.12 -0.96 -7.63
C LYS A 200 -20.43 -0.42 -6.39
N THR A 201 -20.36 -1.22 -5.33
CA THR A 201 -19.66 -0.87 -4.09
C THR A 201 -18.15 -0.82 -4.30
N ALA A 202 -17.59 -1.73 -5.12
CA ALA A 202 -16.16 -1.73 -5.49
C ALA A 202 -15.77 -0.44 -6.24
N ASP A 203 -16.59 0.01 -7.19
CA ASP A 203 -16.40 1.29 -7.89
C ASP A 203 -16.44 2.48 -6.93
N ALA A 204 -17.38 2.49 -5.98
CA ALA A 204 -17.47 3.55 -4.99
C ALA A 204 -16.23 3.59 -4.06
N ILE A 205 -15.67 2.43 -3.70
CA ILE A 205 -14.41 2.34 -2.93
C ILE A 205 -13.22 2.81 -3.78
N PHE A 206 -13.18 2.42 -5.08
CA PHE A 206 -12.13 2.90 -5.98
C PHE A 206 -12.15 4.43 -6.12
N ALA A 207 -13.33 5.05 -6.21
CA ALA A 207 -13.47 6.51 -6.22
C ALA A 207 -12.89 7.18 -4.96
N VAL A 208 -13.04 6.54 -3.77
CA VAL A 208 -12.38 7.02 -2.55
C VAL A 208 -10.86 6.99 -2.70
N PHE A 209 -10.28 5.91 -3.24
CA PHE A 209 -8.84 5.84 -3.49
C PHE A 209 -8.37 6.89 -4.51
N ALA A 210 -9.09 7.08 -5.61
CA ALA A 210 -8.78 8.11 -6.60
C ALA A 210 -8.77 9.52 -5.99
N LYS A 211 -9.77 9.83 -5.13
CA LYS A 211 -9.82 11.09 -4.37
C LYS A 211 -8.60 11.24 -3.46
N LEU A 212 -8.18 10.20 -2.74
CA LEU A 212 -6.99 10.25 -1.88
C LEU A 212 -5.71 10.49 -2.68
N VAL A 213 -5.57 9.86 -3.85
CA VAL A 213 -4.44 10.08 -4.76
C VAL A 213 -4.41 11.52 -5.28
N SER A 214 -5.55 12.08 -5.69
CA SER A 214 -5.63 13.50 -6.11
C SER A 214 -5.25 14.47 -4.99
N GLN A 215 -5.33 14.05 -3.73
CA GLN A 215 -4.86 14.77 -2.55
C GLN A 215 -3.37 14.50 -2.22
N GLY A 216 -2.64 13.80 -3.08
CA GLY A 216 -1.21 13.50 -2.94
C GLY A 216 -0.86 12.22 -2.17
N LYS A 217 -1.84 11.38 -1.81
CA LYS A 217 -1.57 10.09 -1.16
C LYS A 217 -1.01 9.08 -2.17
N THR A 218 -0.01 8.32 -1.75
CA THR A 218 0.53 7.20 -2.52
C THR A 218 -0.22 5.93 -2.17
N ILE A 219 -0.64 5.14 -3.16
CA ILE A 219 -1.36 3.89 -2.94
C ILE A 219 -0.70 2.74 -3.71
N LEU A 220 -0.38 1.66 -3.00
CA LEU A 220 -0.03 0.37 -3.58
C LEU A 220 -1.18 -0.59 -3.32
N MET A 221 -1.88 -1.01 -4.36
CA MET A 221 -3.01 -1.94 -4.29
C MET A 221 -2.66 -3.26 -4.95
N VAL A 222 -2.90 -4.37 -4.27
CA VAL A 222 -2.92 -5.67 -4.94
C VAL A 222 -4.36 -6.12 -5.13
N THR A 223 -4.67 -6.65 -6.32
CA THR A 223 -6.02 -7.08 -6.66
C THR A 223 -6.01 -8.14 -7.76
N HIS A 224 -7.06 -8.95 -7.83
CA HIS A 224 -7.34 -9.80 -8.99
C HIS A 224 -8.28 -9.13 -10.01
N ASP A 225 -8.90 -8.00 -9.65
CA ASP A 225 -9.77 -7.22 -10.53
C ASP A 225 -8.94 -6.41 -11.53
N ARG A 226 -9.02 -6.81 -12.81
CA ARG A 226 -8.25 -6.19 -13.90
C ARG A 226 -8.84 -4.86 -14.34
N ASP A 227 -10.14 -4.68 -14.19
CA ASP A 227 -10.84 -3.46 -14.62
C ASP A 227 -10.48 -2.32 -13.67
N LEU A 228 -10.53 -2.55 -12.36
CA LEU A 228 -10.07 -1.58 -11.37
C LEU A 228 -8.55 -1.30 -11.49
N ALA A 229 -7.74 -2.34 -11.70
CA ALA A 229 -6.29 -2.17 -11.88
C ALA A 229 -5.95 -1.36 -13.14
N SER A 230 -6.74 -1.48 -14.21
CA SER A 230 -6.52 -0.71 -15.45
C SER A 230 -6.75 0.79 -15.29
N ARG A 231 -7.46 1.20 -14.25
CA ARG A 231 -7.81 2.61 -13.93
C ARG A 231 -6.76 3.29 -13.05
N THR A 232 -5.71 2.58 -12.59
CA THR A 232 -4.62 3.16 -11.81
C THR A 232 -3.53 3.76 -12.71
N ASP A 233 -2.64 4.60 -12.17
CA ASP A 233 -1.56 5.24 -12.94
C ASP A 233 -0.61 4.22 -13.56
N ARG A 234 -0.36 3.11 -12.83
CA ARG A 234 0.53 2.04 -13.27
C ARG A 234 -0.02 0.69 -12.80
N CYS A 235 -0.19 -0.23 -13.73
CA CYS A 235 -0.55 -1.61 -13.44
C CYS A 235 0.64 -2.54 -13.70
N LEU A 236 0.97 -3.37 -12.72
CA LEU A 236 1.97 -4.43 -12.81
C LEU A 236 1.31 -5.79 -12.66
N ARG A 237 2.00 -6.85 -13.03
CA ARG A 237 1.52 -8.20 -12.84
C ARG A 237 2.55 -9.04 -12.10
N ILE A 238 2.11 -9.78 -11.07
CA ILE A 238 2.94 -10.78 -10.42
C ILE A 238 2.54 -12.18 -10.91
N VAL A 239 3.54 -12.97 -11.31
CA VAL A 239 3.38 -14.34 -11.79
C VAL A 239 4.45 -15.19 -11.12
N ASP A 240 4.06 -16.21 -10.39
CA ASP A 240 4.96 -17.17 -9.73
C ASP A 240 6.09 -16.50 -8.92
N GLY A 241 5.74 -15.44 -8.22
CA GLY A 241 6.65 -14.68 -7.36
C GLY A 241 7.54 -13.65 -8.08
N GLN A 242 7.33 -13.40 -9.37
CA GLN A 242 8.10 -12.41 -10.15
C GLN A 242 7.19 -11.30 -10.69
N LEU A 243 7.69 -10.05 -10.71
CA LEU A 243 7.01 -8.95 -11.38
C LEU A 243 7.27 -9.01 -12.89
N VAL A 244 6.19 -8.98 -13.65
CA VAL A 244 6.23 -8.88 -15.13
C VAL A 244 5.75 -7.48 -15.50
N PRO A 245 6.41 -6.78 -16.43
CA PRO A 245 5.94 -5.49 -16.92
C PRO A 245 4.49 -5.58 -17.41
N ALA A 246 3.64 -4.69 -16.95
CA ALA A 246 2.30 -4.49 -17.47
C ALA A 246 2.18 -3.04 -17.96
N ARG A 247 1.08 -2.71 -18.65
CA ARG A 247 0.90 -1.41 -19.31
C ARG A 247 1.04 -0.25 -18.34
N ILE A 248 1.71 0.83 -18.77
CA ILE A 248 1.63 2.15 -18.14
C ILE A 248 0.32 2.77 -18.61
N ASN A 249 -0.56 3.12 -17.69
CA ASN A 249 -1.80 3.86 -17.97
C ASN A 249 -1.52 5.37 -17.86
N LYS A 250 -2.41 6.21 -18.41
CA LYS A 250 -2.30 7.67 -18.19
C LYS A 250 -2.55 7.98 -16.72
N PRO A 251 -1.79 8.94 -16.11
CA PRO A 251 -2.02 9.34 -14.72
C PRO A 251 -3.44 9.84 -14.49
N LEU A 252 -4.10 9.37 -13.42
CA LEU A 252 -5.45 9.79 -12.99
C LEU A 252 -5.55 11.30 -12.74
N ALA A 253 -4.47 11.95 -12.34
CA ALA A 253 -4.43 13.40 -12.07
C ALA A 253 -4.70 14.28 -13.30
N GLN A 254 -4.74 13.73 -14.53
CA GLN A 254 -4.99 14.48 -15.77
C GLN A 254 -6.44 14.34 -16.28
N GLU A 255 -7.30 13.55 -15.64
CA GLU A 255 -8.70 13.34 -16.08
C GLU A 255 -9.74 14.12 -15.25
N ILE A 256 -9.31 14.86 -14.22
CA ILE A 256 -10.19 15.66 -13.37
C ILE A 256 -9.95 17.15 -13.66
N VAL A 257 -10.33 17.59 -14.86
CA VAL A 257 -10.49 19.02 -15.23
C VAL A 257 -11.85 19.21 -15.90
#